data_b31a01cc50d8b62f9d6342c2d0e74fbf
#
_entry.id   b31a01cc50d8b62f9d6342c2d0e74fbf
#
_cell.length_a   1.000
_cell.length_b   1.000
_cell.length_c   1.000
_cell.angle_alpha   90.00
_cell.angle_beta   90.00
_cell.angle_gamma   90.00
#
_symmetry.space_group_name_H-M   'P 1'
#
loop_
_entity.id
_entity.type
_entity.pdbx_description
1 polymer ?
#
loop_
_entity_poly.entity_id
_entity_poly.type
_entity_poly.pdbx_seq_one_letter_code
_entity_poly.pdbx_strand_id
1 'polypeptide(L)'
;MRLFFLTGSTIFCAMTFAVLAAADEPAKPIRIGMIGLDTSHCLAFAELLNKQESDPEVAGFRVVLVYPKGSPDIESSVMRVPEYTEKIKALGVEICEDLDTMISQVDVVLLETNDGRPHLEQVAPVLKARKPVFIDKPIAGSLVDAIAIFELAKHYDTPVFSSSSLRFSKTVQEIRGGSIGQVTGCDTYSPCSLEATHPDLFWYGIHGCETLFTVMGAGCESVVRTSTKDFDQVTGVWADGRIGTFRGIRAGGSGYGGTAFGTDGVVSLGKFDGYRPLVVEIVKFYRTGQPPVAAEETIDLYAFMEAADESKRRGFVPVKVAEVKAAAIEAASRKVAAVTAADAK
;
A
#
# COMPACT_ATOMS: atom_id res chain seq x y z
N MET A 1 30.17 93.79 -17.20
CA MET A 1 30.55 92.45 -16.71
C MET A 1 29.27 91.64 -16.68
N ARG A 2 29.01 90.88 -17.76
CA ARG A 2 27.81 90.03 -17.91
C ARG A 2 28.16 88.54 -17.78
N LEU A 3 27.66 87.87 -16.80
CA LEU A 3 27.84 86.45 -16.55
C LEU A 3 26.83 85.69 -17.40
N PHE A 4 27.28 84.79 -18.25
CA PHE A 4 26.41 83.77 -18.96
C PHE A 4 26.34 82.49 -18.12
N PHE A 5 25.13 82.08 -17.78
CA PHE A 5 24.84 80.73 -17.24
C PHE A 5 24.45 79.80 -18.38
N LEU A 6 25.27 78.77 -18.60
CA LEU A 6 24.93 77.65 -19.46
C LEU A 6 24.22 76.58 -18.63
N THR A 7 22.95 76.30 -18.97
CA THR A 7 22.22 75.21 -18.41
C THR A 7 22.41 74.00 -19.30
N GLY A 8 23.11 72.98 -18.81
CA GLY A 8 23.26 71.69 -19.47
C GLY A 8 22.06 70.75 -19.09
N SER A 9 21.23 70.40 -20.08
CA SER A 9 20.17 69.37 -19.93
C SER A 9 20.75 67.99 -20.15
N THR A 10 20.81 67.18 -19.11
CA THR A 10 21.19 65.75 -19.18
C THR A 10 19.93 64.95 -19.47
N ILE A 11 19.90 64.33 -20.66
CA ILE A 11 18.82 63.40 -21.04
C ILE A 11 19.18 62.04 -20.43
N PHE A 12 18.41 61.57 -19.46
CA PHE A 12 18.51 60.28 -18.87
C PHE A 12 17.67 59.29 -19.72
N CYS A 13 18.34 58.48 -20.52
CA CYS A 13 17.73 57.41 -21.31
C CYS A 13 17.50 56.22 -20.38
N ALA A 14 16.28 56.01 -19.90
CA ALA A 14 15.87 54.85 -19.11
C ALA A 14 15.70 53.65 -20.06
N MET A 15 16.70 52.74 -20.10
CA MET A 15 16.55 51.42 -20.72
C MET A 15 15.70 50.53 -19.78
N THR A 16 14.43 50.33 -20.16
CA THR A 16 13.57 49.31 -19.56
C THR A 16 14.01 47.92 -20.08
N PHE A 17 14.70 47.16 -19.25
CA PHE A 17 14.91 45.74 -19.48
C PHE A 17 13.60 45.02 -19.21
N ALA A 18 12.91 44.58 -20.24
CA ALA A 18 11.80 43.60 -20.12
C ALA A 18 12.43 42.24 -19.81
N VAL A 19 12.35 41.81 -18.55
CA VAL A 19 12.62 40.45 -18.16
C VAL A 19 11.48 39.62 -18.71
N LEU A 20 11.68 38.94 -19.83
CA LEU A 20 10.80 37.84 -20.23
C LEU A 20 10.96 36.75 -19.17
N ALA A 21 9.98 36.62 -18.32
CA ALA A 21 9.79 35.41 -17.51
C ALA A 21 9.57 34.28 -18.51
N ALA A 22 10.56 33.42 -18.68
CA ALA A 22 10.34 32.13 -19.36
C ALA A 22 9.23 31.42 -18.57
N ALA A 23 8.09 31.19 -19.21
CA ALA A 23 7.08 30.34 -18.63
C ALA A 23 7.73 28.95 -18.51
N ASP A 24 7.91 28.46 -17.27
CA ASP A 24 8.35 27.10 -17.03
C ASP A 24 7.40 26.17 -17.81
N GLU A 25 7.95 25.37 -18.72
CA GLU A 25 7.18 24.31 -19.34
C GLU A 25 6.63 23.43 -18.20
N PRO A 26 5.34 23.05 -18.27
CA PRO A 26 4.76 22.18 -17.23
C PRO A 26 5.61 20.93 -17.11
N ALA A 27 6.09 20.66 -15.90
CA ALA A 27 6.92 19.49 -15.61
C ALA A 27 6.22 18.24 -16.14
N LYS A 28 6.94 17.39 -16.89
CA LYS A 28 6.37 16.13 -17.40
C LYS A 28 5.87 15.29 -16.22
N PRO A 29 4.70 14.69 -16.33
CA PRO A 29 4.17 13.88 -15.26
C PRO A 29 5.08 12.66 -15.00
N ILE A 30 5.19 12.27 -13.74
CA ILE A 30 5.84 11.03 -13.32
C ILE A 30 5.02 9.87 -13.88
N ARG A 31 5.70 8.99 -14.60
CA ARG A 31 5.11 7.87 -15.32
C ARG A 31 4.98 6.67 -14.39
N ILE A 32 3.77 6.21 -14.18
CA ILE A 32 3.46 5.04 -13.37
C ILE A 32 3.25 3.83 -14.27
N GLY A 33 3.97 2.73 -13.99
CA GLY A 33 3.67 1.41 -14.52
C GLY A 33 2.77 0.64 -13.55
N MET A 34 1.83 -0.12 -14.06
CA MET A 34 0.94 -0.94 -13.26
C MET A 34 1.12 -2.41 -13.61
N ILE A 35 1.24 -3.28 -12.59
CA ILE A 35 1.29 -4.74 -12.75
C ILE A 35 -0.02 -5.31 -12.21
N GLY A 36 -0.76 -6.04 -13.04
CA GLY A 36 -2.04 -6.66 -12.66
C GLY A 36 -3.26 -5.87 -13.09
N LEU A 37 -4.32 -6.60 -13.50
CA LEU A 37 -5.63 -6.05 -13.88
C LEU A 37 -6.79 -6.91 -13.36
N ASP A 38 -6.66 -7.48 -12.16
CA ASP A 38 -7.65 -8.41 -11.61
C ASP A 38 -8.28 -7.96 -10.28
N THR A 39 -7.96 -6.74 -9.84
CA THR A 39 -8.62 -6.07 -8.70
C THR A 39 -9.32 -4.78 -9.15
N SER A 40 -10.39 -4.38 -8.46
CA SER A 40 -11.05 -3.10 -8.71
C SER A 40 -10.17 -1.89 -8.42
N HIS A 41 -9.10 -2.06 -7.64
CA HIS A 41 -8.16 -1.00 -7.29
C HIS A 41 -7.42 -0.48 -8.53
N CYS A 42 -7.02 -1.33 -9.46
CA CYS A 42 -6.30 -0.91 -10.66
C CYS A 42 -7.08 0.13 -11.48
N LEU A 43 -8.40 -0.05 -11.66
CA LEU A 43 -9.23 0.93 -12.35
C LEU A 43 -9.45 2.18 -11.51
N ALA A 44 -9.77 2.02 -10.22
CA ALA A 44 -10.01 3.14 -9.32
C ALA A 44 -8.79 4.05 -9.17
N PHE A 45 -7.59 3.47 -9.04
CA PHE A 45 -6.34 4.23 -8.92
C PHE A 45 -5.99 4.92 -10.24
N ALA A 46 -6.12 4.23 -11.37
CA ALA A 46 -5.92 4.84 -12.68
C ALA A 46 -6.90 5.99 -12.95
N GLU A 47 -8.17 5.85 -12.55
CA GLU A 47 -9.14 6.94 -12.66
C GLU A 47 -8.76 8.17 -11.82
N LEU A 48 -8.37 7.96 -10.57
CA LEU A 48 -7.94 9.04 -9.68
C LEU A 48 -6.69 9.76 -10.21
N LEU A 49 -5.73 9.02 -10.75
CA LEU A 49 -4.46 9.57 -11.23
C LEU A 49 -4.57 10.20 -12.63
N ASN A 50 -5.39 9.63 -13.52
CA ASN A 50 -5.44 10.06 -14.91
C ASN A 50 -6.56 11.07 -15.21
N LYS A 51 -7.64 11.12 -14.39
CA LYS A 51 -8.79 12.01 -14.63
C LYS A 51 -8.84 13.24 -13.70
N GLN A 52 -8.07 13.26 -12.61
CA GLN A 52 -8.11 14.33 -11.62
C GLN A 52 -6.85 15.22 -11.68
N GLU A 53 -6.47 15.68 -12.86
CA GLU A 53 -5.30 16.55 -13.05
C GLU A 53 -5.37 17.88 -12.27
N SER A 54 -6.59 18.31 -11.92
CA SER A 54 -6.81 19.52 -11.11
C SER A 54 -6.68 19.29 -9.59
N ASP A 55 -6.60 18.03 -9.12
CA ASP A 55 -6.40 17.73 -7.71
C ASP A 55 -4.90 17.87 -7.34
N PRO A 56 -4.51 18.90 -6.57
CA PRO A 56 -3.10 19.18 -6.29
C PRO A 56 -2.40 18.08 -5.49
N GLU A 57 -3.15 17.22 -4.79
CA GLU A 57 -2.58 16.14 -4.00
C GLU A 57 -2.13 14.96 -4.87
N VAL A 58 -2.76 14.75 -6.03
CA VAL A 58 -2.42 13.65 -6.96
C VAL A 58 -1.85 14.15 -8.30
N ALA A 59 -1.91 15.46 -8.58
CA ALA A 59 -1.41 16.05 -9.82
C ALA A 59 0.08 15.72 -10.07
N GLY A 60 0.44 15.63 -11.35
CA GLY A 60 1.80 15.35 -11.78
C GLY A 60 2.16 13.85 -11.78
N PHE A 61 1.21 12.95 -11.59
CA PHE A 61 1.38 11.50 -11.69
C PHE A 61 0.37 10.93 -12.67
N ARG A 62 0.79 9.96 -13.48
CA ARG A 62 -0.08 9.33 -14.46
C ARG A 62 0.27 7.87 -14.67
N VAL A 63 -0.72 6.99 -14.60
CA VAL A 63 -0.60 5.61 -15.06
C VAL A 63 -0.52 5.63 -16.59
N VAL A 64 0.59 5.16 -17.13
CA VAL A 64 0.85 5.22 -18.59
C VAL A 64 0.95 3.86 -19.23
N LEU A 65 1.45 2.85 -18.51
CA LEU A 65 1.63 1.48 -18.98
C LEU A 65 1.07 0.49 -17.98
N VAL A 66 0.50 -0.60 -18.47
CA VAL A 66 0.06 -1.71 -17.64
C VAL A 66 0.51 -3.06 -18.20
N TYR A 67 1.03 -3.91 -17.32
CA TYR A 67 1.29 -5.32 -17.57
C TYR A 67 0.07 -6.12 -17.09
N PRO A 68 -0.81 -6.60 -18.02
CA PRO A 68 -2.14 -7.09 -17.68
C PRO A 68 -2.10 -8.54 -17.18
N LYS A 69 -1.64 -8.74 -15.94
CA LYS A 69 -1.59 -10.06 -15.32
C LYS A 69 -2.71 -10.28 -14.31
N GLY A 70 -2.97 -11.54 -14.05
CA GLY A 70 -3.82 -12.10 -13.02
C GLY A 70 -3.53 -13.59 -12.90
N SER A 71 -4.13 -14.26 -11.92
CA SER A 71 -3.88 -15.67 -11.63
C SER A 71 -4.86 -16.57 -12.39
N PRO A 72 -4.39 -17.53 -13.16
CA PRO A 72 -5.24 -18.39 -14.00
C PRO A 72 -6.08 -19.40 -13.20
N ASP A 73 -5.73 -19.64 -11.93
CA ASP A 73 -6.40 -20.55 -11.01
C ASP A 73 -7.39 -19.85 -10.06
N ILE A 74 -7.59 -18.53 -10.24
CA ILE A 74 -8.57 -17.74 -9.50
C ILE A 74 -9.65 -17.24 -10.46
N GLU A 75 -10.88 -17.72 -10.29
CA GLU A 75 -12.00 -17.41 -11.20
C GLU A 75 -12.24 -15.92 -11.39
N SER A 76 -12.23 -15.15 -10.30
CA SER A 76 -12.43 -13.70 -10.37
C SER A 76 -11.31 -12.97 -11.12
N SER A 77 -10.10 -13.48 -11.09
CA SER A 77 -8.95 -12.96 -11.83
C SER A 77 -9.13 -13.22 -13.33
N VAL A 78 -9.43 -14.46 -13.70
CA VAL A 78 -9.66 -14.88 -15.10
C VAL A 78 -10.76 -14.04 -15.76
N MET A 79 -11.84 -13.75 -15.04
CA MET A 79 -12.95 -12.95 -15.56
C MET A 79 -12.59 -11.47 -15.70
N ARG A 80 -11.87 -10.90 -14.73
CA ARG A 80 -11.60 -9.45 -14.67
C ARG A 80 -10.54 -8.97 -15.65
N VAL A 81 -9.46 -9.73 -15.84
CA VAL A 81 -8.33 -9.29 -16.67
C VAL A 81 -8.76 -8.85 -18.08
N PRO A 82 -9.56 -9.61 -18.85
CA PRO A 82 -10.01 -9.16 -20.16
C PRO A 82 -10.88 -7.90 -20.10
N GLU A 83 -11.85 -7.86 -19.18
CA GLU A 83 -12.77 -6.73 -19.03
C GLU A 83 -12.02 -5.46 -18.62
N TYR A 84 -11.10 -5.59 -17.64
CA TYR A 84 -10.35 -4.44 -17.11
C TYR A 84 -9.28 -3.95 -18.08
N THR A 85 -8.78 -4.83 -18.96
CA THR A 85 -7.89 -4.44 -20.05
C THR A 85 -8.57 -3.45 -20.99
N GLU A 86 -9.82 -3.67 -21.34
CA GLU A 86 -10.55 -2.72 -22.19
C GLU A 86 -10.90 -1.41 -21.46
N LYS A 87 -11.25 -1.52 -20.17
CA LYS A 87 -11.54 -0.33 -19.35
C LYS A 87 -10.31 0.56 -19.13
N ILE A 88 -9.14 -0.04 -18.90
CA ILE A 88 -7.91 0.72 -18.65
C ILE A 88 -7.41 1.43 -19.91
N LYS A 89 -7.57 0.80 -21.08
CA LYS A 89 -7.30 1.44 -22.39
C LYS A 89 -8.14 2.69 -22.58
N ALA A 90 -9.41 2.67 -22.15
CA ALA A 90 -10.31 3.83 -22.25
C ALA A 90 -9.85 5.01 -21.35
N LEU A 91 -8.96 4.78 -20.37
CA LEU A 91 -8.31 5.80 -19.56
C LEU A 91 -7.01 6.34 -20.20
N GLY A 92 -6.69 5.91 -21.43
CA GLY A 92 -5.48 6.31 -22.14
C GLY A 92 -4.21 5.63 -21.65
N VAL A 93 -4.34 4.42 -21.04
CA VAL A 93 -3.20 3.62 -20.57
C VAL A 93 -2.86 2.57 -21.65
N GLU A 94 -1.59 2.45 -21.98
CA GLU A 94 -1.09 1.47 -22.93
C GLU A 94 -0.89 0.09 -22.28
N ILE A 95 -1.12 -0.96 -23.06
CA ILE A 95 -0.88 -2.34 -22.61
C ILE A 95 0.53 -2.75 -23.01
N CYS A 96 1.27 -3.30 -22.06
CA CYS A 96 2.61 -3.85 -22.27
C CYS A 96 2.62 -5.34 -21.90
N GLU A 97 3.02 -6.20 -22.82
CA GLU A 97 3.02 -7.65 -22.62
C GLU A 97 4.32 -8.17 -21.98
N ASP A 98 5.33 -7.30 -21.86
CA ASP A 98 6.63 -7.62 -21.28
C ASP A 98 6.92 -6.73 -20.06
N LEU A 99 7.19 -7.37 -18.93
CA LEU A 99 7.40 -6.67 -17.65
C LEU A 99 8.68 -5.84 -17.65
N ASP A 100 9.78 -6.36 -18.21
CA ASP A 100 11.07 -5.64 -18.25
C ASP A 100 10.97 -4.40 -19.14
N THR A 101 10.26 -4.52 -20.27
CA THR A 101 9.96 -3.39 -21.15
C THR A 101 9.15 -2.34 -20.41
N MET A 102 8.11 -2.72 -19.66
CA MET A 102 7.33 -1.77 -18.87
C MET A 102 8.21 -1.05 -17.83
N ILE A 103 9.00 -1.80 -17.05
CA ILE A 103 9.88 -1.26 -16.01
C ILE A 103 10.86 -0.23 -16.60
N SER A 104 11.40 -0.49 -17.79
CA SER A 104 12.35 0.42 -18.45
C SER A 104 11.75 1.77 -18.84
N GLN A 105 10.43 1.85 -19.01
CA GLN A 105 9.72 3.01 -19.55
C GLN A 105 8.98 3.84 -18.48
N VAL A 106 9.02 3.45 -17.21
CA VAL A 106 8.29 4.11 -16.13
C VAL A 106 9.22 4.59 -15.02
N ASP A 107 8.73 5.50 -14.19
CA ASP A 107 9.50 6.06 -13.09
C ASP A 107 9.23 5.32 -11.77
N VAL A 108 7.99 4.92 -11.53
CA VAL A 108 7.48 4.24 -10.34
C VAL A 108 6.46 3.16 -10.71
N VAL A 109 6.15 2.25 -9.79
CA VAL A 109 5.29 1.09 -10.07
C VAL A 109 4.18 0.93 -9.03
N LEU A 110 2.97 0.64 -9.51
CA LEU A 110 1.84 0.08 -8.76
C LEU A 110 1.76 -1.41 -9.05
N LEU A 111 1.90 -2.27 -8.04
CA LEU A 111 1.69 -3.70 -8.17
C LEU A 111 0.30 -4.02 -7.61
N GLU A 112 -0.63 -4.30 -8.51
CA GLU A 112 -2.08 -4.41 -8.26
C GLU A 112 -2.64 -5.81 -8.54
N THR A 113 -1.81 -6.82 -8.73
CA THR A 113 -2.28 -8.21 -8.82
C THR A 113 -3.02 -8.58 -7.53
N ASN A 114 -4.25 -9.09 -7.64
CA ASN A 114 -5.07 -9.41 -6.46
C ASN A 114 -4.53 -10.59 -5.65
N ASP A 115 -3.78 -11.47 -6.30
CA ASP A 115 -3.13 -12.64 -5.73
C ASP A 115 -1.74 -12.29 -5.18
N GLY A 116 -1.55 -12.42 -3.87
CA GLY A 116 -0.25 -12.15 -3.25
C GLY A 116 0.84 -13.19 -3.52
N ARG A 117 0.50 -14.37 -4.06
CA ARG A 117 1.48 -15.46 -4.31
C ARG A 117 2.56 -15.09 -5.32
N PRO A 118 2.25 -14.45 -6.47
CA PRO A 118 3.26 -14.04 -7.45
C PRO A 118 3.99 -12.73 -7.11
N HIS A 119 3.61 -12.01 -6.06
CA HIS A 119 4.14 -10.66 -5.79
C HIS A 119 5.66 -10.62 -5.61
N LEU A 120 6.27 -11.62 -4.95
CA LEU A 120 7.72 -11.69 -4.80
C LEU A 120 8.43 -11.79 -6.16
N GLU A 121 7.90 -12.62 -7.08
CA GLU A 121 8.44 -12.78 -8.43
C GLU A 121 8.23 -11.51 -9.26
N GLN A 122 7.05 -10.90 -9.19
CA GLN A 122 6.70 -9.70 -9.94
C GLN A 122 7.45 -8.46 -9.47
N VAL A 123 7.71 -8.33 -8.17
CA VAL A 123 8.37 -7.14 -7.63
C VAL A 123 9.89 -7.21 -7.71
N ALA A 124 10.50 -8.39 -7.72
CA ALA A 124 11.95 -8.54 -7.73
C ALA A 124 12.64 -7.76 -8.87
N PRO A 125 12.22 -7.83 -10.15
CA PRO A 125 12.79 -7.01 -11.22
C PRO A 125 12.55 -5.51 -11.03
N VAL A 126 11.43 -5.11 -10.43
CA VAL A 126 11.12 -3.70 -10.11
C VAL A 126 12.11 -3.16 -9.08
N LEU A 127 12.33 -3.91 -7.99
CA LEU A 127 13.28 -3.55 -6.93
C LEU A 127 14.72 -3.49 -7.47
N LYS A 128 15.12 -4.47 -8.29
CA LYS A 128 16.42 -4.50 -8.96
C LYS A 128 16.64 -3.28 -9.86
N ALA A 129 15.59 -2.82 -10.55
CA ALA A 129 15.61 -1.62 -11.37
C ALA A 129 15.53 -0.32 -10.53
N ARG A 130 15.47 -0.42 -9.20
CA ARG A 130 15.38 0.69 -8.25
C ARG A 130 14.18 1.61 -8.51
N LYS A 131 13.04 1.02 -8.89
CA LYS A 131 11.79 1.78 -9.07
C LYS A 131 10.98 1.73 -7.77
N PRO A 132 10.70 2.88 -7.13
CA PRO A 132 9.78 2.91 -5.98
C PRO A 132 8.48 2.21 -6.32
N VAL A 133 8.00 1.35 -5.40
CA VAL A 133 6.83 0.52 -5.69
C VAL A 133 5.85 0.49 -4.52
N PHE A 134 4.58 0.73 -4.82
CA PHE A 134 3.47 0.36 -3.95
C PHE A 134 2.96 -1.03 -4.35
N ILE A 135 2.75 -1.89 -3.35
CA ILE A 135 2.16 -3.22 -3.54
C ILE A 135 0.80 -3.22 -2.87
N ASP A 136 -0.26 -3.47 -3.64
CA ASP A 136 -1.61 -3.60 -3.06
C ASP A 136 -1.68 -4.79 -2.10
N LYS A 137 -2.68 -4.78 -1.24
CA LYS A 137 -2.94 -5.91 -0.33
C LYS A 137 -3.48 -7.14 -1.11
N PRO A 138 -3.10 -8.35 -0.70
CA PRO A 138 -2.05 -8.66 0.29
C PRO A 138 -0.66 -8.43 -0.30
N ILE A 139 0.31 -7.90 0.49
CA ILE A 139 1.68 -7.72 -0.01
C ILE A 139 2.29 -9.02 -0.53
N ALA A 140 1.86 -10.15 0.02
CA ALA A 140 2.29 -11.49 -0.38
C ALA A 140 1.26 -12.54 0.04
N GLY A 141 1.34 -13.74 -0.55
CA GLY A 141 0.54 -14.90 -0.17
C GLY A 141 1.07 -15.64 1.08
N SER A 142 2.15 -15.17 1.70
CA SER A 142 2.74 -15.76 2.90
C SER A 142 3.57 -14.75 3.69
N LEU A 143 3.73 -14.96 5.00
CA LEU A 143 4.65 -14.18 5.83
C LEU A 143 6.10 -14.28 5.32
N VAL A 144 6.50 -15.44 4.81
CA VAL A 144 7.84 -15.67 4.25
C VAL A 144 8.10 -14.73 3.08
N ASP A 145 7.16 -14.63 2.15
CA ASP A 145 7.32 -13.78 0.96
C ASP A 145 7.19 -12.29 1.30
N ALA A 146 6.35 -11.93 2.27
CA ALA A 146 6.26 -10.56 2.77
C ALA A 146 7.62 -10.08 3.33
N ILE A 147 8.28 -10.91 4.15
CA ILE A 147 9.62 -10.61 4.68
C ILE A 147 10.65 -10.56 3.54
N ALA A 148 10.62 -11.52 2.61
CA ALA A 148 11.54 -11.56 1.49
C ALA A 148 11.45 -10.33 0.59
N ILE A 149 10.24 -9.79 0.36
CA ILE A 149 10.02 -8.55 -0.40
C ILE A 149 10.73 -7.37 0.28
N PHE A 150 10.57 -7.19 1.60
CA PHE A 150 11.23 -6.09 2.31
C PHE A 150 12.75 -6.27 2.39
N GLU A 151 13.25 -7.50 2.54
CA GLU A 151 14.70 -7.77 2.52
C GLU A 151 15.30 -7.50 1.14
N LEU A 152 14.61 -7.85 0.03
CA LEU A 152 15.05 -7.50 -1.32
C LEU A 152 14.99 -5.98 -1.55
N ALA A 153 13.95 -5.32 -1.08
CA ALA A 153 13.84 -3.86 -1.15
C ALA A 153 15.02 -3.16 -0.47
N LYS A 154 15.42 -3.65 0.71
CA LYS A 154 16.61 -3.19 1.41
C LYS A 154 17.90 -3.52 0.65
N HIS A 155 18.01 -4.73 0.08
CA HIS A 155 19.17 -5.15 -0.70
C HIS A 155 19.43 -4.26 -1.92
N TYR A 156 18.35 -3.88 -2.64
CA TYR A 156 18.44 -3.03 -3.84
C TYR A 156 18.31 -1.52 -3.54
N ASP A 157 18.21 -1.14 -2.26
CA ASP A 157 18.00 0.27 -1.84
C ASP A 157 16.81 0.90 -2.56
N THR A 158 15.67 0.18 -2.56
CA THR A 158 14.45 0.59 -3.26
C THR A 158 13.30 0.72 -2.27
N PRO A 159 12.67 1.90 -2.14
CA PRO A 159 11.57 2.07 -1.21
C PRO A 159 10.32 1.31 -1.67
N VAL A 160 9.66 0.64 -0.71
CA VAL A 160 8.43 -0.13 -0.92
C VAL A 160 7.51 0.03 0.27
N PHE A 161 6.20 0.05 0.03
CA PHE A 161 5.21 -0.18 1.07
C PHE A 161 3.97 -0.86 0.51
N SER A 162 3.16 -1.40 1.42
CA SER A 162 1.86 -1.99 1.12
C SER A 162 0.84 -1.51 2.14
N SER A 163 -0.41 -1.38 1.73
CA SER A 163 -1.50 -1.03 2.64
C SER A 163 -2.86 -1.35 2.06
N SER A 164 -3.82 -1.63 2.93
CA SER A 164 -5.25 -1.51 2.64
C SER A 164 -5.68 -0.04 2.69
N SER A 165 -6.62 0.34 1.84
CA SER A 165 -7.23 1.68 1.86
C SER A 165 -7.91 2.02 3.18
N LEU A 166 -8.34 1.02 3.96
CA LEU A 166 -8.97 1.22 5.26
C LEU A 166 -8.04 1.84 6.32
N ARG A 167 -6.72 1.62 6.19
CA ARG A 167 -5.71 2.27 7.03
C ARG A 167 -5.87 3.78 7.04
N PHE A 168 -6.16 4.36 5.89
CA PHE A 168 -6.23 5.81 5.70
C PHE A 168 -7.63 6.39 5.84
N SER A 169 -8.59 5.64 6.42
CA SER A 169 -9.89 6.19 6.81
C SER A 169 -9.70 7.29 7.85
N LYS A 170 -10.46 8.37 7.71
CA LYS A 170 -10.33 9.57 8.53
C LYS A 170 -10.33 9.27 10.03
N THR A 171 -11.36 8.56 10.52
CA THR A 171 -11.48 8.24 11.95
C THR A 171 -10.31 7.39 12.46
N VAL A 172 -9.83 6.43 11.66
CA VAL A 172 -8.70 5.57 12.02
C VAL A 172 -7.42 6.40 12.15
N GLN A 173 -7.20 7.35 11.24
CA GLN A 173 -6.04 8.25 11.30
C GLN A 173 -6.14 9.27 12.44
N GLU A 174 -7.32 9.78 12.76
CA GLU A 174 -7.55 10.64 13.93
C GLU A 174 -7.21 9.91 15.24
N ILE A 175 -7.60 8.62 15.37
CA ILE A 175 -7.27 7.78 16.52
C ILE A 175 -5.75 7.54 16.59
N ARG A 176 -5.12 7.17 15.47
CA ARG A 176 -3.66 7.02 15.38
C ARG A 176 -2.92 8.31 15.76
N GLY A 177 -3.51 9.46 15.45
CA GLY A 177 -3.03 10.80 15.82
C GLY A 177 -3.28 11.19 17.27
N GLY A 178 -3.91 10.32 18.09
CA GLY A 178 -4.10 10.55 19.51
C GLY A 178 -5.46 11.19 19.91
N SER A 179 -6.47 11.17 19.03
CA SER A 179 -7.78 11.79 19.32
C SER A 179 -8.55 11.19 20.52
N ILE A 180 -8.17 10.00 20.98
CA ILE A 180 -8.73 9.31 22.15
C ILE A 180 -7.71 9.09 23.26
N GLY A 181 -6.60 9.83 23.25
CA GLY A 181 -5.49 9.63 24.17
C GLY A 181 -4.68 8.35 23.83
N GLN A 182 -4.21 7.65 24.85
CA GLN A 182 -3.52 6.38 24.64
C GLN A 182 -4.53 5.27 24.33
N VAL A 183 -4.32 4.53 23.23
CA VAL A 183 -5.15 3.38 22.88
C VAL A 183 -4.96 2.27 23.91
N THR A 184 -6.05 1.79 24.51
CA THR A 184 -6.08 0.71 25.51
C THR A 184 -6.60 -0.61 24.95
N GLY A 185 -7.23 -0.60 23.78
CA GLY A 185 -7.74 -1.78 23.07
C GLY A 185 -8.45 -1.41 21.78
N CYS A 186 -8.72 -2.42 20.95
CA CYS A 186 -9.48 -2.22 19.71
C CYS A 186 -10.15 -3.50 19.26
N ASP A 187 -11.40 -3.41 18.86
CA ASP A 187 -12.17 -4.46 18.22
C ASP A 187 -12.47 -4.07 16.78
N THR A 188 -12.16 -4.93 15.81
CA THR A 188 -12.43 -4.67 14.39
C THR A 188 -13.25 -5.79 13.77
N TYR A 189 -13.94 -5.47 12.67
CA TYR A 189 -14.60 -6.46 11.84
C TYR A 189 -14.53 -6.10 10.36
N SER A 190 -14.53 -7.13 9.52
CA SER A 190 -14.66 -6.98 8.07
C SER A 190 -15.29 -8.21 7.43
N PRO A 191 -15.75 -8.11 6.17
CA PRO A 191 -15.90 -9.29 5.32
C PRO A 191 -14.62 -10.10 5.34
N CYS A 192 -14.71 -11.44 5.29
CA CYS A 192 -13.58 -12.34 5.35
C CYS A 192 -13.83 -13.57 4.48
N SER A 193 -14.09 -13.36 3.18
CA SER A 193 -14.17 -14.44 2.23
C SER A 193 -12.85 -15.20 2.18
N LEU A 194 -12.94 -16.52 2.00
CA LEU A 194 -11.78 -17.39 1.86
C LEU A 194 -11.51 -17.63 0.37
N GLU A 195 -10.25 -17.82 0.06
CA GLU A 195 -9.78 -18.27 -1.25
C GLU A 195 -8.91 -19.52 -1.04
N ALA A 196 -9.26 -20.61 -1.71
CA ALA A 196 -8.63 -21.91 -1.48
C ALA A 196 -7.11 -21.92 -1.73
N THR A 197 -6.63 -20.99 -2.54
CA THR A 197 -5.21 -20.82 -2.88
C THR A 197 -4.42 -20.02 -1.86
N HIS A 198 -5.09 -19.41 -0.86
CA HIS A 198 -4.48 -18.50 0.13
C HIS A 198 -4.67 -18.99 1.56
N PRO A 199 -3.80 -18.61 2.50
CA PRO A 199 -4.09 -18.67 3.92
C PRO A 199 -5.36 -17.86 4.23
N ASP A 200 -6.16 -18.33 5.19
CA ASP A 200 -7.52 -17.85 5.40
C ASP A 200 -7.68 -16.33 5.51
N LEU A 201 -6.82 -15.70 6.34
CA LEU A 201 -6.95 -14.27 6.62
C LEU A 201 -6.26 -13.38 5.56
N PHE A 202 -5.35 -13.94 4.76
CA PHE A 202 -4.55 -13.18 3.80
C PHE A 202 -5.36 -12.67 2.61
N TRP A 203 -6.44 -13.39 2.22
CA TRP A 203 -7.23 -13.00 1.06
C TRP A 203 -8.09 -11.75 1.30
N TYR A 204 -8.97 -11.79 2.30
CA TYR A 204 -9.89 -10.68 2.57
C TYR A 204 -9.89 -10.22 4.04
N GLY A 205 -9.55 -11.09 4.98
CA GLY A 205 -9.41 -10.75 6.40
C GLY A 205 -8.37 -9.68 6.68
N ILE A 206 -7.38 -9.56 5.78
CA ILE A 206 -6.33 -8.53 5.81
C ILE A 206 -6.88 -7.11 6.06
N HIS A 207 -8.02 -6.75 5.49
CA HIS A 207 -8.61 -5.43 5.65
C HIS A 207 -8.93 -5.09 7.12
N GLY A 208 -9.59 -6.00 7.83
CA GLY A 208 -9.92 -5.80 9.24
C GLY A 208 -8.70 -5.93 10.15
N CYS A 209 -7.79 -6.86 9.83
CA CYS A 209 -6.52 -7.01 10.55
C CYS A 209 -5.64 -5.76 10.41
N GLU A 210 -5.58 -5.15 9.23
CA GLU A 210 -4.81 -3.92 9.03
C GLU A 210 -5.43 -2.72 9.74
N THR A 211 -6.76 -2.62 9.77
CA THR A 211 -7.44 -1.61 10.57
C THR A 211 -7.09 -1.77 12.07
N LEU A 212 -7.08 -3.02 12.57
CA LEU A 212 -6.66 -3.32 13.94
C LEU A 212 -5.22 -2.85 14.21
N PHE A 213 -4.28 -3.19 13.34
CA PHE A 213 -2.88 -2.79 13.49
C PHE A 213 -2.65 -1.29 13.32
N THR A 214 -3.47 -0.61 12.51
CA THR A 214 -3.40 0.85 12.38
C THR A 214 -3.72 1.54 13.72
N VAL A 215 -4.66 1.00 14.47
CA VAL A 215 -5.08 1.53 15.77
C VAL A 215 -4.15 1.07 16.89
N MET A 216 -3.85 -0.22 16.95
CA MET A 216 -3.10 -0.84 18.05
C MET A 216 -1.57 -0.67 17.93
N GLY A 217 -1.06 -0.50 16.70
CA GLY A 217 0.37 -0.54 16.41
C GLY A 217 0.95 -1.96 16.45
N ALA A 218 2.24 -2.06 16.19
CA ALA A 218 3.02 -3.29 16.31
C ALA A 218 3.13 -3.79 17.76
N GLY A 219 3.69 -4.99 17.96
CA GLY A 219 4.01 -5.53 19.30
C GLY A 219 2.99 -6.53 19.84
N CYS A 220 2.17 -7.16 18.99
CA CYS A 220 1.36 -8.31 19.39
C CYS A 220 2.27 -9.51 19.71
N GLU A 221 2.12 -10.10 20.92
CA GLU A 221 2.95 -11.22 21.38
C GLU A 221 2.31 -12.59 21.16
N SER A 222 1.00 -12.68 21.33
CA SER A 222 0.30 -13.96 21.20
C SER A 222 -1.07 -13.79 20.57
N VAL A 223 -1.50 -14.81 19.83
CA VAL A 223 -2.75 -14.82 19.07
C VAL A 223 -3.49 -16.11 19.32
N VAL A 224 -4.79 -16.02 19.52
CA VAL A 224 -5.70 -17.16 19.50
C VAL A 224 -6.84 -16.90 18.52
N ARG A 225 -7.22 -17.93 17.76
CA ARG A 225 -8.34 -17.86 16.80
C ARG A 225 -9.40 -18.89 17.14
N THR A 226 -10.66 -18.50 17.04
CA THR A 226 -11.81 -19.39 16.95
C THR A 226 -12.41 -19.26 15.56
N SER A 227 -12.71 -20.37 14.89
CA SER A 227 -13.19 -20.37 13.51
C SER A 227 -14.39 -21.28 13.36
N THR A 228 -15.39 -20.81 12.62
CA THR A 228 -16.53 -21.60 12.15
C THR A 228 -16.63 -21.47 10.63
N LYS A 229 -17.59 -22.16 10.02
CA LYS A 229 -17.87 -21.98 8.59
C LYS A 229 -18.11 -20.50 8.21
N ASP A 230 -18.82 -19.78 9.05
CA ASP A 230 -19.35 -18.45 8.73
C ASP A 230 -18.58 -17.30 9.37
N PHE A 231 -17.77 -17.57 10.38
CA PHE A 231 -17.11 -16.52 11.17
C PHE A 231 -15.72 -16.93 11.64
N ASP A 232 -14.88 -15.93 11.78
CA ASP A 232 -13.64 -16.00 12.55
C ASP A 232 -13.69 -15.00 13.70
N GLN A 233 -13.08 -15.35 14.83
CA GLN A 233 -12.78 -14.45 15.92
C GLN A 233 -11.30 -14.64 16.26
N VAL A 234 -10.50 -13.59 16.08
CA VAL A 234 -9.08 -13.58 16.40
C VAL A 234 -8.86 -12.62 17.56
N THR A 235 -8.14 -13.07 18.58
CA THR A 235 -7.77 -12.23 19.73
C THR A 235 -6.24 -12.20 19.82
N GLY A 236 -5.68 -11.00 19.83
CA GLY A 236 -4.26 -10.75 20.07
C GLY A 236 -4.02 -10.08 21.42
N VAL A 237 -2.91 -10.43 22.07
CA VAL A 237 -2.42 -9.79 23.30
C VAL A 237 -1.11 -9.10 22.97
N TRP A 238 -1.03 -7.80 23.24
CA TRP A 238 0.17 -6.97 23.03
C TRP A 238 1.10 -7.03 24.25
N ALA A 239 2.37 -6.73 24.05
CA ALA A 239 3.43 -6.76 25.06
C ALA A 239 3.11 -5.91 26.32
N ASP A 240 2.34 -4.84 26.15
CA ASP A 240 1.90 -3.94 27.22
C ASP A 240 0.58 -4.38 27.90
N GLY A 241 0.06 -5.57 27.55
CA GLY A 241 -1.16 -6.15 28.10
C GLY A 241 -2.45 -5.70 27.41
N ARG A 242 -2.39 -4.83 26.39
CA ARG A 242 -3.56 -4.47 25.60
C ARG A 242 -4.09 -5.66 24.83
N ILE A 243 -5.40 -5.68 24.61
CA ILE A 243 -6.08 -6.72 23.83
C ILE A 243 -6.69 -6.07 22.58
N GLY A 244 -6.48 -6.71 21.44
CA GLY A 244 -7.13 -6.34 20.18
C GLY A 244 -7.82 -7.54 19.54
N THR A 245 -8.98 -7.33 18.92
CA THR A 245 -9.75 -8.41 18.30
C THR A 245 -10.08 -8.11 16.84
N PHE A 246 -10.15 -9.17 16.04
CA PHE A 246 -10.67 -9.12 14.67
C PHE A 246 -11.80 -10.15 14.51
N ARG A 247 -12.93 -9.68 13.96
CA ARG A 247 -14.05 -10.53 13.56
C ARG A 247 -14.16 -10.61 12.03
N GLY A 248 -13.89 -11.78 11.48
CA GLY A 248 -14.11 -12.09 10.07
C GLY A 248 -15.54 -12.56 9.82
N ILE A 249 -16.23 -11.99 8.82
CA ILE A 249 -17.64 -12.24 8.54
C ILE A 249 -17.79 -12.82 7.14
N ARG A 250 -18.40 -14.01 7.04
CA ARG A 250 -18.71 -14.71 5.77
C ARG A 250 -20.20 -14.88 5.53
N ALA A 251 -21.02 -14.72 6.55
CA ALA A 251 -22.48 -14.88 6.45
C ALA A 251 -23.22 -13.74 7.16
N GLY A 252 -24.42 -13.43 6.67
CA GLY A 252 -25.25 -12.35 7.18
C GLY A 252 -24.81 -10.97 6.71
N GLY A 253 -25.24 -9.93 7.41
CA GLY A 253 -24.79 -8.56 7.14
C GLY A 253 -23.31 -8.39 7.41
N SER A 254 -22.58 -7.76 6.51
CA SER A 254 -21.16 -7.52 6.65
C SER A 254 -20.81 -6.08 6.27
N GLY A 255 -19.63 -5.63 6.66
CA GLY A 255 -19.10 -4.29 6.40
C GLY A 255 -17.75 -4.13 7.09
N TYR A 256 -17.23 -2.93 7.05
CA TYR A 256 -15.98 -2.58 7.72
C TYR A 256 -16.28 -1.71 8.93
N GLY A 257 -15.57 -1.91 10.05
CA GLY A 257 -15.73 -1.09 11.23
C GLY A 257 -15.10 -1.72 12.48
N GLY A 258 -15.51 -1.17 13.62
CA GLY A 258 -15.00 -1.60 14.92
C GLY A 258 -15.21 -0.55 16.00
N THR A 259 -14.53 -0.75 17.13
CA THR A 259 -14.50 0.17 18.26
C THR A 259 -13.07 0.28 18.79
N ALA A 260 -12.55 1.49 18.91
CA ALA A 260 -11.29 1.76 19.59
C ALA A 260 -11.55 2.30 21.00
N PHE A 261 -10.77 1.83 21.95
CA PHE A 261 -10.80 2.21 23.35
C PHE A 261 -9.53 2.99 23.68
N GLY A 262 -9.66 4.12 24.32
CA GLY A 262 -8.55 4.98 24.72
C GLY A 262 -8.74 5.55 26.11
N THR A 263 -7.72 6.22 26.65
CA THR A 263 -7.76 6.86 27.96
C THR A 263 -8.78 8.00 28.03
N ASP A 264 -9.05 8.66 26.91
CA ASP A 264 -9.87 9.86 26.85
C ASP A 264 -11.22 9.63 26.15
N GLY A 265 -11.48 8.39 25.67
CA GLY A 265 -12.77 8.07 25.08
C GLY A 265 -12.84 6.71 24.40
N VAL A 266 -14.05 6.38 23.97
CA VAL A 266 -14.37 5.18 23.17
C VAL A 266 -15.01 5.66 21.88
N VAL A 267 -14.45 5.25 20.73
CA VAL A 267 -14.86 5.75 19.41
C VAL A 267 -15.13 4.58 18.46
N SER A 268 -16.25 4.67 17.77
CA SER A 268 -16.56 3.76 16.67
C SER A 268 -15.66 4.07 15.48
N LEU A 269 -15.00 3.05 14.94
CA LEU A 269 -14.23 3.16 13.70
C LEU A 269 -15.19 3.47 12.55
N GLY A 270 -14.85 4.45 11.73
CA GLY A 270 -15.67 4.91 10.63
C GLY A 270 -15.88 3.85 9.55
N LYS A 271 -16.64 4.22 8.53
CA LYS A 271 -16.84 3.43 7.32
C LYS A 271 -15.64 3.58 6.38
N PHE A 272 -15.63 2.77 5.32
CA PHE A 272 -14.70 2.92 4.22
C PHE A 272 -14.90 4.29 3.52
N ASP A 273 -13.84 5.09 3.44
CA ASP A 273 -13.84 6.46 2.89
C ASP A 273 -13.44 6.53 1.39
N GLY A 274 -13.42 5.39 0.71
CA GLY A 274 -12.97 5.29 -0.66
C GLY A 274 -11.45 5.11 -0.80
N TYR A 275 -10.97 5.15 -2.04
CA TYR A 275 -9.56 4.89 -2.34
C TYR A 275 -8.67 6.13 -2.34
N ARG A 276 -9.28 7.32 -2.50
CA ARG A 276 -8.51 8.57 -2.62
C ARG A 276 -7.50 8.79 -1.49
N PRO A 277 -7.83 8.58 -0.20
CA PRO A 277 -6.85 8.78 0.87
C PRO A 277 -5.59 7.93 0.71
N LEU A 278 -5.72 6.66 0.29
CA LEU A 278 -4.57 5.81 0.00
C LEU A 278 -3.78 6.32 -1.22
N VAL A 279 -4.45 6.69 -2.31
CA VAL A 279 -3.78 7.20 -3.53
C VAL A 279 -2.98 8.47 -3.23
N VAL A 280 -3.48 9.36 -2.39
CA VAL A 280 -2.74 10.54 -1.92
C VAL A 280 -1.45 10.13 -1.18
N GLU A 281 -1.51 9.13 -0.31
CA GLU A 281 -0.31 8.65 0.40
C GLU A 281 0.67 7.93 -0.54
N ILE A 282 0.18 7.20 -1.55
CA ILE A 282 1.02 6.63 -2.61
C ILE A 282 1.77 7.73 -3.37
N VAL A 283 1.07 8.80 -3.75
CA VAL A 283 1.68 9.94 -4.44
C VAL A 283 2.69 10.68 -3.55
N LYS A 284 2.39 10.88 -2.27
CA LYS A 284 3.36 11.44 -1.30
C LYS A 284 4.60 10.56 -1.18
N PHE A 285 4.40 9.24 -1.10
CA PHE A 285 5.49 8.28 -1.08
C PHE A 285 6.38 8.39 -2.32
N TYR A 286 5.80 8.44 -3.51
CA TYR A 286 6.58 8.58 -4.74
C TYR A 286 7.32 9.93 -4.83
N ARG A 287 6.77 11.01 -4.27
CA ARG A 287 7.43 12.32 -4.22
C ARG A 287 8.61 12.37 -3.24
N THR A 288 8.50 11.65 -2.13
CA THR A 288 9.45 11.78 -1.01
C THR A 288 10.40 10.61 -0.87
N GLY A 289 10.05 9.45 -1.45
CA GLY A 289 10.75 8.18 -1.21
C GLY A 289 10.50 7.61 0.21
N GLN A 290 9.61 8.22 1.01
CA GLN A 290 9.37 7.81 2.40
C GLN A 290 8.07 7.00 2.50
N PRO A 291 8.13 5.69 2.83
CA PRO A 291 6.96 4.86 3.04
C PRO A 291 6.10 5.38 4.20
N PRO A 292 4.77 5.52 4.03
CA PRO A 292 3.88 5.95 5.12
C PRO A 292 3.62 4.83 6.15
N VAL A 293 3.96 3.60 5.81
CA VAL A 293 3.85 2.41 6.67
C VAL A 293 5.23 1.76 6.75
N ALA A 294 5.73 1.57 7.97
CA ALA A 294 7.00 0.90 8.19
C ALA A 294 6.92 -0.59 7.82
N ALA A 295 8.01 -1.14 7.29
CA ALA A 295 8.11 -2.56 6.94
C ALA A 295 7.80 -3.46 8.14
N GLU A 296 8.30 -3.09 9.32
CA GLU A 296 8.10 -3.83 10.57
C GLU A 296 6.63 -3.90 10.95
N GLU A 297 5.85 -2.83 10.76
CA GLU A 297 4.41 -2.83 11.05
C GLU A 297 3.66 -3.77 10.12
N THR A 298 4.01 -3.79 8.83
CA THR A 298 3.44 -4.73 7.86
C THR A 298 3.83 -6.17 8.19
N ILE A 299 5.10 -6.43 8.52
CA ILE A 299 5.57 -7.77 8.91
C ILE A 299 4.85 -8.26 10.18
N ASP A 300 4.65 -7.39 11.18
CA ASP A 300 3.94 -7.74 12.41
C ASP A 300 2.46 -8.06 12.15
N LEU A 301 1.81 -7.30 11.29
CA LEU A 301 0.45 -7.59 10.83
C LEU A 301 0.35 -8.98 10.16
N TYR A 302 1.29 -9.30 9.27
CA TYR A 302 1.31 -10.61 8.59
C TYR A 302 1.67 -11.74 9.55
N ALA A 303 2.54 -11.49 10.53
CA ALA A 303 2.85 -12.46 11.58
C ALA A 303 1.64 -12.72 12.51
N PHE A 304 0.82 -11.71 12.79
CA PHE A 304 -0.45 -11.88 13.49
C PHE A 304 -1.40 -12.79 12.71
N MET A 305 -1.57 -12.57 11.41
CA MET A 305 -2.42 -13.42 10.57
C MET A 305 -1.89 -14.86 10.47
N GLU A 306 -0.57 -15.03 10.29
CA GLU A 306 0.06 -16.36 10.28
C GLU A 306 -0.12 -17.07 11.64
N ALA A 307 0.06 -16.37 12.75
CA ALA A 307 -0.16 -16.93 14.08
C ALA A 307 -1.64 -17.30 14.30
N ALA A 308 -2.58 -16.55 13.74
CA ALA A 308 -4.00 -16.88 13.79
C ALA A 308 -4.32 -18.15 12.98
N ASP A 309 -3.73 -18.31 11.80
CA ASP A 309 -3.89 -19.51 10.98
C ASP A 309 -3.22 -20.73 11.65
N GLU A 310 -2.05 -20.54 12.28
CA GLU A 310 -1.38 -21.58 13.07
C GLU A 310 -2.20 -21.96 14.31
N SER A 311 -2.81 -21.00 15.01
CA SER A 311 -3.73 -21.28 16.11
C SER A 311 -4.87 -22.21 15.68
N LYS A 312 -5.47 -21.96 14.52
CA LYS A 312 -6.48 -22.84 13.93
C LYS A 312 -5.93 -24.24 13.63
N ARG A 313 -4.75 -24.33 13.02
CA ARG A 313 -4.09 -25.62 12.70
C ARG A 313 -3.77 -26.46 13.95
N ARG A 314 -3.43 -25.79 15.05
CA ARG A 314 -3.14 -26.44 16.36
C ARG A 314 -4.37 -26.70 17.23
N GLY A 315 -5.59 -26.52 16.72
CA GLY A 315 -6.83 -26.74 17.46
C GLY A 315 -7.23 -25.58 18.37
N PHE A 316 -7.02 -24.35 17.89
CA PHE A 316 -7.46 -23.10 18.52
C PHE A 316 -6.73 -22.77 19.85
N VAL A 317 -5.47 -23.13 19.95
CA VAL A 317 -4.60 -22.77 21.08
C VAL A 317 -3.86 -21.46 20.82
N PRO A 318 -3.42 -20.73 21.87
CA PRO A 318 -2.58 -19.56 21.70
C PRO A 318 -1.25 -19.87 21.00
N VAL A 319 -0.86 -19.01 20.05
CA VAL A 319 0.41 -19.10 19.32
C VAL A 319 1.21 -17.82 19.55
N LYS A 320 2.51 -17.94 19.81
CA LYS A 320 3.40 -16.80 19.95
C LYS A 320 3.77 -16.25 18.58
N VAL A 321 3.57 -14.94 18.38
CA VAL A 321 3.92 -14.25 17.13
C VAL A 321 5.41 -14.39 16.82
N ALA A 322 6.28 -14.31 17.83
CA ALA A 322 7.72 -14.47 17.67
C ALA A 322 8.13 -15.86 17.09
N GLU A 323 7.36 -16.92 17.38
CA GLU A 323 7.61 -18.27 16.86
C GLU A 323 7.43 -18.31 15.33
N VAL A 324 6.29 -17.81 14.84
CA VAL A 324 6.01 -17.81 13.40
C VAL A 324 6.94 -16.84 12.65
N LYS A 325 7.29 -15.69 13.24
CA LYS A 325 8.25 -14.75 12.67
C LYS A 325 9.65 -15.37 12.51
N ALA A 326 10.17 -16.04 13.55
CA ALA A 326 11.49 -16.64 13.50
C ALA A 326 11.60 -17.68 12.37
N ALA A 327 10.61 -18.56 12.25
CA ALA A 327 10.56 -19.56 11.19
C ALA A 327 10.47 -18.91 9.78
N ALA A 328 9.67 -17.85 9.66
CA ALA A 328 9.50 -17.13 8.40
C ALA A 328 10.76 -16.36 7.97
N ILE A 329 11.47 -15.73 8.91
CA ILE A 329 12.73 -15.00 8.64
C ILE A 329 13.79 -15.95 8.07
N GLU A 330 13.96 -17.14 8.67
CA GLU A 330 14.91 -18.14 8.18
C GLU A 330 14.56 -18.60 6.76
N ALA A 331 13.27 -18.83 6.49
CA ALA A 331 12.81 -19.23 5.16
C ALA A 331 12.95 -18.11 4.12
N ALA A 332 12.66 -16.87 4.50
CA ALA A 332 12.79 -15.68 3.66
C ALA A 332 14.26 -15.44 3.25
N SER A 333 15.19 -15.59 4.18
CA SER A 333 16.63 -15.43 3.90
C SER A 333 17.11 -16.39 2.82
N ARG A 334 16.59 -17.63 2.78
CA ARG A 334 16.90 -18.59 1.70
C ARG A 334 16.34 -18.14 0.36
N LYS A 335 15.12 -17.60 0.31
CA LYS A 335 14.51 -17.05 -0.92
C LYS A 335 15.29 -15.84 -1.44
N VAL A 336 15.63 -14.90 -0.56
CA VAL A 336 16.43 -13.72 -0.92
C VAL A 336 17.78 -14.14 -1.51
N ALA A 337 18.49 -15.07 -0.86
CA ALA A 337 19.75 -15.58 -1.36
C ALA A 337 19.61 -16.23 -2.76
N ALA A 338 18.52 -16.94 -3.03
CA ALA A 338 18.26 -17.54 -4.33
C ALA A 338 18.03 -16.48 -5.43
N VAL A 339 17.28 -15.42 -5.13
CA VAL A 339 17.02 -14.31 -6.07
C VAL A 339 18.32 -13.55 -6.36
N THR A 340 19.07 -13.16 -5.33
CA THR A 340 20.29 -12.34 -5.48
C THR A 340 21.47 -13.11 -6.08
N ALA A 341 21.54 -14.44 -5.90
CA ALA A 341 22.56 -15.27 -6.56
C ALA A 341 22.40 -15.31 -8.09
N ALA A 342 21.22 -15.07 -8.62
CA ALA A 342 20.99 -14.96 -10.06
C ALA A 342 21.59 -13.66 -10.65
N ASP A 343 21.79 -12.63 -9.84
CA ASP A 343 22.36 -11.34 -10.27
C ASP A 343 23.89 -11.38 -10.42
N ALA A 344 24.54 -12.38 -9.83
CA ALA A 344 26.00 -12.54 -9.86
C ALA A 344 26.51 -13.32 -11.09
N LYS A 345 25.60 -13.78 -11.95
CA LYS A 345 25.89 -14.50 -13.19
C LYS A 345 25.64 -13.63 -14.42
#